data_da5526b1a0d1343d69d65cf53a163aed
#
_entry.id   da5526b1a0d1343d69d65cf53a163aed
#
_cell.length_a   1.000
_cell.length_b   1.000
_cell.length_c   1.000
_cell.angle_alpha   90.00
_cell.angle_beta   90.00
_cell.angle_gamma   90.00
#
_symmetry.space_group_name_H-M   'P 1'
#
loop_
_entity.id
_entity.type
_entity.pdbx_description
1 polymer ?
#
loop_
_entity_poly.entity_id
_entity_poly.type
_entity_poly.pdbx_seq_one_letter_code
_entity_poly.pdbx_strand_id
1 'polypeptide(L)'
;WLKVSDSPECKTPEYMGAGRLVKERKKSIRGHFYTYKKSAKGRKKKRSKGQSGLNKTDKEQSKSAKEAWLIFSSTNDFRAREIIKLYSRRMQIEQNFRDEKNGRFGFGLRASKSRSTGRILVLSLLATLSTIVMWLLGYHAENKGLHLKYQANSIKSRRVISYLTLAKNVLRHSPLILRRTVLSTVLNHLSRTYRNMVLVY
;
A
#
# COMPACT_ATOMS: atom_id res chain seq x y z
N TRP A 1 21.50 16.03 -20.93
CA TRP A 1 20.95 16.06 -19.56
C TRP A 1 19.45 16.38 -19.66
N LEU A 2 18.60 15.43 -19.34
CA LEU A 2 17.16 15.65 -19.19
C LEU A 2 16.87 16.04 -17.74
N LYS A 3 16.17 17.14 -17.54
CA LYS A 3 15.58 17.45 -16.24
C LYS A 3 14.39 16.52 -16.04
N VAL A 4 14.12 16.12 -14.81
CA VAL A 4 12.96 15.28 -14.44
C VAL A 4 11.65 15.94 -14.87
N SER A 5 11.61 17.29 -14.87
CA SER A 5 10.46 18.07 -15.34
C SER A 5 10.15 17.92 -16.83
N ASP A 6 11.14 17.53 -17.63
CA ASP A 6 11.06 17.50 -19.09
C ASP A 6 10.84 16.07 -19.62
N SER A 7 10.53 15.12 -18.72
CA SER A 7 10.23 13.75 -19.10
C SER A 7 8.92 13.67 -19.90
N PRO A 8 8.89 12.92 -21.03
CA PRO A 8 7.70 12.81 -21.85
C PRO A 8 6.53 12.21 -21.08
N GLU A 9 5.34 12.76 -21.31
CA GLU A 9 4.11 12.31 -20.69
C GLU A 9 3.52 11.11 -21.45
N CYS A 10 3.94 9.89 -21.09
CA CYS A 10 3.43 8.67 -21.72
C CYS A 10 2.28 8.09 -20.90
N LYS A 11 1.12 7.88 -21.52
CA LYS A 11 -0.05 7.23 -20.90
C LYS A 11 0.13 5.72 -20.74
N THR A 12 1.04 5.12 -21.48
CA THR A 12 1.46 3.72 -21.36
C THR A 12 2.85 3.67 -20.74
N PRO A 13 3.18 2.64 -19.93
CA PRO A 13 4.53 2.43 -19.43
C PRO A 13 5.53 2.30 -20.57
N GLU A 14 6.55 3.14 -20.60
CA GLU A 14 7.54 3.19 -21.66
C GLU A 14 8.95 3.18 -21.10
N TYR A 15 9.86 2.48 -21.80
CA TYR A 15 11.29 2.47 -21.52
C TYR A 15 11.97 3.62 -22.26
N MET A 16 12.65 4.48 -21.53
CA MET A 16 13.33 5.67 -22.10
C MET A 16 14.79 5.43 -22.48
N GLY A 17 15.36 4.32 -22.06
CA GLY A 17 16.76 4.01 -22.34
C GLY A 17 17.63 3.90 -21.07
N ALA A 18 18.89 3.55 -21.32
CA ALA A 18 19.93 3.52 -20.30
C ALA A 18 20.46 4.93 -20.05
N GLY A 19 20.82 5.21 -18.80
CA GLY A 19 21.34 6.51 -18.41
C GLY A 19 22.05 6.48 -17.09
N ARG A 20 22.40 7.67 -16.58
CA ARG A 20 23.04 7.83 -15.27
C ARG A 20 22.18 8.72 -14.38
N LEU A 21 21.88 8.25 -13.17
CA LEU A 21 21.31 9.07 -12.11
C LEU A 21 22.46 9.74 -11.35
N VAL A 22 22.45 11.07 -11.30
CA VAL A 22 23.55 11.86 -10.71
C VAL A 22 22.96 12.81 -9.68
N LYS A 23 23.36 12.66 -8.44
CA LYS A 23 23.15 13.66 -7.39
C LYS A 23 24.33 14.64 -7.32
N GLU A 24 25.54 14.10 -7.43
CA GLU A 24 26.80 14.81 -7.46
C GLU A 24 27.68 14.22 -8.56
N ARG A 25 28.49 15.04 -9.26
CA ARG A 25 29.32 14.58 -10.40
C ARG A 25 30.17 13.34 -10.11
N LYS A 26 30.63 13.15 -8.87
CA LYS A 26 31.47 12.03 -8.45
C LYS A 26 30.70 10.76 -8.09
N LYS A 27 29.38 10.82 -7.91
CA LYS A 27 28.55 9.68 -7.49
C LYS A 27 27.43 9.47 -8.49
N SER A 28 27.75 8.87 -9.63
CA SER A 28 26.76 8.51 -10.65
C SER A 28 26.44 7.03 -10.59
N ILE A 29 25.16 6.68 -10.65
CA ILE A 29 24.68 5.31 -10.72
C ILE A 29 24.12 5.08 -12.11
N ARG A 30 24.64 4.05 -12.81
CA ARG A 30 24.12 3.62 -14.11
C ARG A 30 22.85 2.82 -13.91
N GLY A 31 21.89 2.94 -14.83
CA GLY A 31 20.67 2.17 -14.82
C GLY A 31 19.74 2.56 -15.96
N HIS A 32 18.50 2.24 -15.83
CA HIS A 32 17.47 2.31 -16.86
C HIS A 32 16.33 3.21 -16.40
N PHE A 33 15.81 4.03 -17.30
CA PHE A 33 14.74 4.97 -17.04
C PHE A 33 13.46 4.52 -17.70
N TYR A 34 12.35 4.67 -16.95
CA TYR A 34 11.01 4.36 -17.39
C TYR A 34 10.09 5.53 -17.08
N THR A 35 9.18 5.82 -17.99
CA THR A 35 8.17 6.87 -17.78
C THR A 35 6.77 6.29 -17.82
N TYR A 36 5.87 6.90 -17.03
CA TYR A 36 4.46 6.55 -16.99
C TYR A 36 3.63 7.66 -16.38
N LYS A 37 2.60 8.09 -17.06
CA LYS A 37 1.60 9.02 -16.52
C LYS A 37 0.32 8.28 -16.17
N LYS A 38 0.10 8.05 -14.90
CA LYS A 38 -1.14 7.44 -14.42
C LYS A 38 -2.31 8.42 -14.59
N SER A 39 -3.43 7.94 -15.17
CA SER A 39 -4.67 8.73 -15.17
C SER A 39 -5.10 9.01 -13.72
N ALA A 40 -5.35 10.27 -13.40
CA ALA A 40 -5.76 10.67 -12.07
C ALA A 40 -7.12 10.05 -11.72
N LYS A 41 -7.11 8.96 -10.95
CA LYS A 41 -8.30 8.36 -10.31
C LYS A 41 -8.39 8.91 -8.89
N GLY A 42 -8.82 10.15 -8.74
CA GLY A 42 -8.99 10.78 -7.43
C GLY A 42 -10.45 11.02 -7.10
N ARG A 43 -10.83 10.88 -5.81
CA ARG A 43 -12.08 11.45 -5.32
C ARG A 43 -12.02 12.95 -5.58
N LYS A 44 -12.94 13.47 -6.40
CA LYS A 44 -13.16 14.91 -6.44
C LYS A 44 -13.59 15.32 -5.04
N LYS A 45 -12.77 16.14 -4.35
CA LYS A 45 -13.18 16.72 -3.06
C LYS A 45 -14.47 17.48 -3.29
N LYS A 46 -15.57 17.02 -2.68
CA LYS A 46 -16.81 17.81 -2.64
C LYS A 46 -16.50 19.05 -1.82
N ARG A 47 -16.67 20.23 -2.42
CA ARG A 47 -16.58 21.49 -1.70
C ARG A 47 -17.69 21.50 -0.64
N SER A 48 -17.36 21.75 0.62
CA SER A 48 -18.35 22.15 1.61
C SER A 48 -18.92 23.51 1.22
N LYS A 49 -20.25 23.69 1.37
CA LYS A 49 -20.89 25.00 1.13
C LYS A 49 -20.15 26.06 1.94
N GLY A 50 -19.64 27.10 1.28
CA GLY A 50 -18.92 28.21 1.93
C GLY A 50 -17.40 28.26 1.79
N GLN A 51 -16.74 27.24 1.22
CA GLN A 51 -15.29 27.31 0.94
C GLN A 51 -15.00 27.88 -0.45
N SER A 52 -14.44 29.08 -0.49
CA SER A 52 -13.89 29.69 -1.69
C SER A 52 -12.45 29.23 -1.92
N GLY A 53 -12.25 28.31 -2.86
CA GLY A 53 -10.92 27.91 -3.34
C GLY A 53 -10.35 26.62 -2.72
N LEU A 54 -9.33 26.07 -3.38
CA LEU A 54 -8.52 24.96 -2.89
C LEU A 54 -7.37 25.53 -2.05
N ASN A 55 -7.07 24.91 -0.92
CA ASN A 55 -5.90 25.25 -0.12
C ASN A 55 -4.62 25.06 -0.96
N LYS A 56 -3.54 25.80 -0.64
CA LYS A 56 -2.25 25.70 -1.32
C LYS A 56 -1.77 24.23 -1.44
N THR A 57 -1.85 23.48 -0.35
CA THR A 57 -1.51 22.05 -0.29
C THR A 57 -2.38 21.19 -1.22
N ASP A 58 -3.68 21.47 -1.35
CA ASP A 58 -4.58 20.73 -2.26
C ASP A 58 -4.26 21.01 -3.73
N LYS A 59 -3.84 22.24 -4.05
CA LYS A 59 -3.40 22.62 -5.40
C LYS A 59 -2.08 21.94 -5.77
N GLU A 60 -1.11 21.88 -4.85
CA GLU A 60 0.18 21.20 -5.01
C GLU A 60 0.00 19.69 -5.19
N GLN A 61 -0.84 19.05 -4.36
CA GLN A 61 -1.16 17.64 -4.50
C GLN A 61 -1.88 17.32 -5.82
N SER A 62 -2.77 18.21 -6.27
CA SER A 62 -3.46 18.06 -7.56
C SER A 62 -2.49 18.23 -8.75
N LYS A 63 -1.49 19.10 -8.62
CA LYS A 63 -0.43 19.28 -9.62
C LYS A 63 0.48 18.07 -9.67
N SER A 64 0.99 17.61 -8.54
CA SER A 64 1.84 16.43 -8.43
C SER A 64 1.16 15.16 -8.91
N ALA A 65 -0.15 15.01 -8.69
CA ALA A 65 -0.92 13.86 -9.20
C ALA A 65 -1.04 13.82 -10.74
N LYS A 66 -0.74 14.94 -11.43
CA LYS A 66 -0.76 15.05 -12.89
C LYS A 66 0.61 14.85 -13.53
N GLU A 67 1.67 14.86 -12.73
CA GLU A 67 3.04 14.69 -13.22
C GLU A 67 3.30 13.23 -13.64
N ALA A 68 4.09 13.07 -14.69
CA ALA A 68 4.55 11.74 -15.10
C ALA A 68 5.54 11.19 -14.05
N TRP A 69 5.48 9.88 -13.83
CA TRP A 69 6.49 9.21 -13.03
C TRP A 69 7.73 8.94 -13.88
N LEU A 70 8.86 9.41 -13.42
CA LEU A 70 10.16 8.98 -13.91
C LEU A 70 10.74 7.97 -12.91
N ILE A 71 10.89 6.73 -13.33
CA ILE A 71 11.33 5.64 -12.49
C ILE A 71 12.70 5.17 -12.96
N PHE A 72 13.61 5.03 -12.01
CA PHE A 72 14.93 4.48 -12.22
C PHE A 72 15.00 3.03 -11.74
N SER A 73 15.59 2.15 -12.56
CA SER A 73 15.90 0.76 -12.21
C SER A 73 17.37 0.48 -12.41
N SER A 74 17.98 -0.28 -11.50
CA SER A 74 19.37 -0.76 -11.65
C SER A 74 19.51 -1.89 -12.65
N THR A 75 18.41 -2.59 -12.99
CA THR A 75 18.39 -3.71 -13.92
C THR A 75 17.41 -3.47 -15.06
N ASN A 76 17.59 -4.19 -16.17
CA ASN A 76 16.72 -4.17 -17.35
C ASN A 76 15.97 -5.50 -17.54
N ASP A 77 15.92 -6.33 -16.51
CA ASP A 77 15.35 -7.69 -16.59
C ASP A 77 13.83 -7.68 -16.69
N PHE A 78 13.20 -6.53 -16.42
CA PHE A 78 11.74 -6.38 -16.35
C PHE A 78 11.23 -5.49 -17.48
N ARG A 79 10.08 -5.85 -18.04
CA ARG A 79 9.36 -4.99 -18.97
C ARG A 79 8.87 -3.72 -18.30
N ALA A 80 8.67 -2.64 -19.06
CA ALA A 80 8.23 -1.36 -18.52
C ALA A 80 6.95 -1.46 -17.66
N ARG A 81 5.98 -2.29 -18.07
CA ARG A 81 4.74 -2.54 -17.29
C ARG A 81 5.02 -3.18 -15.93
N GLU A 82 5.98 -4.07 -15.84
CA GLU A 82 6.33 -4.77 -14.60
C GLU A 82 7.04 -3.82 -13.63
N ILE A 83 7.96 -3.00 -14.13
CA ILE A 83 8.62 -1.94 -13.33
C ILE A 83 7.58 -0.98 -12.74
N ILE A 84 6.63 -0.51 -13.55
CA ILE A 84 5.57 0.38 -13.05
C ILE A 84 4.67 -0.34 -12.03
N LYS A 85 4.35 -1.61 -12.24
CA LYS A 85 3.57 -2.42 -11.30
C LYS A 85 4.32 -2.61 -9.97
N LEU A 86 5.62 -2.89 -10.01
CA LEU A 86 6.48 -2.99 -8.82
C LEU A 86 6.53 -1.66 -8.07
N TYR A 87 6.80 -0.56 -8.77
CA TYR A 87 6.86 0.76 -8.16
C TYR A 87 5.54 1.18 -7.53
N SER A 88 4.42 0.85 -8.15
CA SER A 88 3.09 1.18 -7.61
C SER A 88 2.82 0.53 -6.25
N ARG A 89 3.47 -0.61 -5.95
CA ARG A 89 3.37 -1.28 -4.63
C ARG A 89 4.06 -0.51 -3.50
N ARG A 90 4.97 0.43 -3.84
CA ARG A 90 5.61 1.29 -2.84
C ARG A 90 4.58 2.02 -1.96
N MET A 91 3.48 2.46 -2.55
CA MET A 91 2.41 3.12 -1.80
C MET A 91 1.78 2.22 -0.73
N GLN A 92 1.81 0.91 -0.90
CA GLN A 92 1.32 -0.05 0.11
C GLN A 92 2.23 -0.06 1.34
N ILE A 93 3.54 0.06 1.14
CA ILE A 93 4.52 0.16 2.23
C ILE A 93 4.28 1.44 3.04
N GLU A 94 4.10 2.57 2.36
CA GLU A 94 3.78 3.84 3.01
C GLU A 94 2.45 3.80 3.78
N GLN A 95 1.46 3.11 3.23
CA GLN A 95 0.18 2.90 3.93
C GLN A 95 0.35 2.02 5.16
N ASN A 96 1.12 0.94 5.09
CA ASN A 96 1.39 0.09 6.25
C ASN A 96 2.03 0.87 7.39
N PHE A 97 3.08 1.66 7.11
CA PHE A 97 3.69 2.54 8.13
C PHE A 97 2.72 3.58 8.70
N ARG A 98 1.84 4.13 7.87
CA ARG A 98 0.81 5.05 8.34
C ARG A 98 -0.18 4.35 9.25
N ASP A 99 -0.57 3.14 8.91
CA ASP A 99 -1.52 2.35 9.69
C ASP A 99 -0.89 1.90 11.01
N GLU A 100 0.39 1.51 11.03
CA GLU A 100 1.11 1.20 12.27
C GLU A 100 1.15 2.41 13.23
N LYS A 101 1.34 3.63 12.72
CA LYS A 101 1.38 4.86 13.51
C LYS A 101 0.01 5.32 13.97
N ASN A 102 -1.07 4.89 13.31
CA ASN A 102 -2.42 5.34 13.58
C ASN A 102 -3.02 4.63 14.81
N GLY A 103 -3.42 5.38 15.84
CA GLY A 103 -4.02 4.84 17.06
C GLY A 103 -5.43 4.28 16.86
N ARG A 104 -6.19 4.81 15.89
CA ARG A 104 -7.57 4.39 15.66
C ARG A 104 -7.68 3.12 14.79
N PHE A 105 -6.90 3.06 13.71
CA PHE A 105 -6.97 1.97 12.72
C PHE A 105 -5.78 1.03 12.76
N GLY A 106 -4.68 1.42 13.37
CA GLY A 106 -3.44 0.65 13.52
C GLY A 106 -3.08 0.30 14.95
N PHE A 107 -1.78 0.25 15.24
CA PHE A 107 -1.24 -0.14 16.54
C PHE A 107 -0.82 1.05 17.39
N GLY A 108 -0.95 2.28 16.89
CA GLY A 108 -0.70 3.49 17.67
C GLY A 108 0.76 3.63 18.15
N LEU A 109 1.76 3.28 17.36
CA LEU A 109 3.17 3.36 17.74
C LEU A 109 3.57 4.73 18.31
N ARG A 110 2.90 5.81 17.89
CA ARG A 110 3.11 7.13 18.48
C ARG A 110 2.73 7.23 19.97
N ALA A 111 1.75 6.43 20.40
CA ALA A 111 1.32 6.41 21.80
C ALA A 111 2.36 5.81 22.73
N SER A 112 3.30 5.02 22.22
CA SER A 112 4.41 4.45 22.99
C SER A 112 5.38 5.52 23.51
N LYS A 113 5.37 6.73 22.93
CA LYS A 113 6.31 7.84 23.22
C LYS A 113 7.79 7.43 23.23
N SER A 114 8.11 6.30 22.58
CA SER A 114 9.47 5.77 22.52
C SER A 114 10.36 6.65 21.67
N ARG A 115 11.54 7.01 22.19
CA ARG A 115 12.55 7.82 21.49
C ARG A 115 13.79 7.00 21.10
N SER A 116 14.01 5.86 21.74
CA SER A 116 15.12 4.97 21.47
C SER A 116 14.91 4.20 20.16
N THR A 117 15.88 4.23 19.27
CA THR A 117 15.85 3.50 17.98
C THR A 117 15.63 2.01 18.18
N GLY A 118 16.29 1.37 19.15
CA GLY A 118 16.13 -0.04 19.45
C GLY A 118 14.69 -0.39 19.87
N ARG A 119 14.08 0.41 20.75
CA ARG A 119 12.68 0.21 21.15
C ARG A 119 11.72 0.40 19.97
N ILE A 120 11.94 1.37 19.13
CA ILE A 120 11.10 1.60 17.94
C ILE A 120 11.20 0.43 16.99
N LEU A 121 12.38 -0.14 16.76
CA LEU A 121 12.58 -1.31 15.91
C LEU A 121 11.82 -2.53 16.45
N VAL A 122 11.93 -2.82 17.75
CA VAL A 122 11.19 -3.95 18.39
C VAL A 122 9.68 -3.72 18.28
N LEU A 123 9.19 -2.52 18.58
CA LEU A 123 7.77 -2.21 18.49
C LEU A 123 7.26 -2.32 17.04
N SER A 124 8.04 -1.86 16.06
CA SER A 124 7.68 -2.01 14.63
C SER A 124 7.65 -3.48 14.21
N LEU A 125 8.59 -4.30 14.67
CA LEU A 125 8.56 -5.74 14.43
C LEU A 125 7.30 -6.39 15.03
N LEU A 126 6.98 -6.10 16.29
CA LEU A 126 5.76 -6.62 16.94
C LEU A 126 4.50 -6.14 16.23
N ALA A 127 4.43 -4.87 15.80
CA ALA A 127 3.32 -4.33 15.05
C ALA A 127 3.17 -5.03 13.69
N THR A 128 4.27 -5.31 13.00
CA THR A 128 4.28 -6.02 11.71
C THR A 128 3.76 -7.45 11.89
N LEU A 129 4.28 -8.20 12.86
CA LEU A 129 3.82 -9.56 13.16
C LEU A 129 2.33 -9.58 13.52
N SER A 130 1.91 -8.63 14.39
CA SER A 130 0.50 -8.48 14.75
C SER A 130 -0.37 -8.15 13.54
N THR A 131 0.10 -7.31 12.62
CA THR A 131 -0.59 -6.98 11.36
C THR A 131 -0.81 -8.23 10.52
N ILE A 132 0.20 -9.09 10.40
CA ILE A 132 0.09 -10.35 9.65
C ILE A 132 -0.99 -11.24 10.27
N VAL A 133 -0.95 -11.46 11.59
CA VAL A 133 -1.96 -12.27 12.30
C VAL A 133 -3.35 -11.69 12.12
N MET A 134 -3.52 -10.38 12.31
CA MET A 134 -4.79 -9.69 12.14
C MET A 134 -5.30 -9.80 10.70
N TRP A 135 -4.41 -9.72 9.72
CA TRP A 135 -4.76 -9.88 8.32
C TRP A 135 -5.27 -11.31 8.03
N LEU A 136 -4.58 -12.33 8.55
CA LEU A 136 -4.98 -13.74 8.43
C LEU A 136 -6.36 -13.99 9.06
N LEU A 137 -6.60 -13.44 10.26
CA LEU A 137 -7.89 -13.54 10.95
C LEU A 137 -9.01 -12.84 10.18
N GLY A 138 -8.72 -11.65 9.66
CA GLY A 138 -9.68 -10.91 8.83
C GLY A 138 -10.02 -11.64 7.54
N TYR A 139 -9.04 -12.25 6.89
CA TYR A 139 -9.24 -13.09 5.73
C TYR A 139 -10.11 -14.32 6.06
N HIS A 140 -9.82 -15.02 7.16
CA HIS A 140 -10.64 -16.13 7.63
C HIS A 140 -12.09 -15.69 7.91
N ALA A 141 -12.25 -14.57 8.58
CA ALA A 141 -13.55 -14.02 8.91
C ALA A 141 -14.36 -13.63 7.66
N GLU A 142 -13.71 -13.13 6.60
CA GLU A 142 -14.36 -12.87 5.31
C GLU A 142 -14.85 -14.17 4.68
N ASN A 143 -14.01 -15.21 4.64
CA ASN A 143 -14.38 -16.54 4.09
C ASN A 143 -15.55 -17.18 4.86
N LYS A 144 -15.74 -16.82 6.13
CA LYS A 144 -16.90 -17.24 6.93
C LYS A 144 -18.11 -16.29 6.82
N GLY A 145 -18.04 -15.29 5.95
CA GLY A 145 -19.13 -14.30 5.78
C GLY A 145 -19.33 -13.34 6.96
N LEU A 146 -18.41 -13.34 7.95
CA LEU A 146 -18.56 -12.52 9.17
C LEU A 146 -18.46 -11.02 8.88
N HIS A 147 -17.89 -10.61 7.75
CA HIS A 147 -17.81 -9.22 7.34
C HIS A 147 -19.19 -8.56 7.22
N LEU A 148 -20.22 -9.34 6.83
CA LEU A 148 -21.58 -8.84 6.71
C LEU A 148 -22.18 -8.35 8.03
N LYS A 149 -21.71 -8.87 9.18
CA LYS A 149 -22.17 -8.43 10.51
C LYS A 149 -21.55 -7.08 10.94
N TYR A 150 -20.42 -6.67 10.33
CA TYR A 150 -19.63 -5.51 10.79
C TYR A 150 -19.53 -4.39 9.76
N GLN A 151 -20.13 -4.55 8.60
CA GLN A 151 -20.17 -3.53 7.56
C GLN A 151 -21.58 -3.00 7.35
N ALA A 152 -21.71 -1.91 6.57
CA ALA A 152 -23.02 -1.34 6.24
C ALA A 152 -23.89 -2.34 5.45
N ASN A 153 -25.15 -2.45 5.80
CA ASN A 153 -26.12 -3.39 5.21
C ASN A 153 -26.41 -3.13 3.72
N SER A 154 -26.08 -1.96 3.21
CA SER A 154 -26.31 -1.58 1.80
C SER A 154 -25.43 -2.33 0.81
N ILE A 155 -24.31 -2.92 1.25
CA ILE A 155 -23.37 -3.64 0.36
C ILE A 155 -23.16 -5.06 0.89
N LYS A 156 -23.81 -6.03 0.25
CA LYS A 156 -23.73 -7.47 0.60
C LYS A 156 -22.80 -8.28 -0.32
N SER A 157 -22.50 -7.77 -1.51
CA SER A 157 -21.76 -8.51 -2.54
C SER A 157 -20.26 -8.57 -2.33
N ARG A 158 -19.69 -7.71 -1.47
CA ARG A 158 -18.25 -7.65 -1.22
C ARG A 158 -17.94 -7.09 0.15
N ARG A 159 -16.74 -7.35 0.64
CA ARG A 159 -16.21 -6.72 1.85
C ARG A 159 -15.87 -5.25 1.57
N VAL A 160 -16.27 -4.37 2.49
CA VAL A 160 -16.02 -2.91 2.43
C VAL A 160 -15.01 -2.46 3.48
N ILE A 161 -14.95 -3.14 4.62
CA ILE A 161 -14.03 -2.84 5.71
C ILE A 161 -12.66 -3.55 5.50
N SER A 162 -11.58 -2.98 6.03
CA SER A 162 -10.25 -3.62 5.94
C SER A 162 -10.20 -4.94 6.74
N TYR A 163 -9.27 -5.83 6.40
CA TYR A 163 -9.04 -7.06 7.17
C TYR A 163 -8.69 -6.77 8.62
N LEU A 164 -7.87 -5.75 8.88
CA LEU A 164 -7.54 -5.30 10.24
C LEU A 164 -8.76 -4.88 11.03
N THR A 165 -9.65 -4.08 10.41
CA THR A 165 -10.89 -3.65 11.07
C THR A 165 -11.83 -4.83 11.32
N LEU A 166 -11.96 -5.73 10.36
CA LEU A 166 -12.78 -6.93 10.52
C LEU A 166 -12.23 -7.82 11.63
N ALA A 167 -10.93 -8.08 11.65
CA ALA A 167 -10.29 -8.88 12.70
C ALA A 167 -10.46 -8.26 14.09
N LYS A 168 -10.27 -6.93 14.23
CA LYS A 168 -10.52 -6.21 15.50
C LYS A 168 -11.94 -6.41 15.99
N ASN A 169 -12.94 -6.29 15.11
CA ASN A 169 -14.33 -6.47 15.47
C ASN A 169 -14.63 -7.92 15.88
N VAL A 170 -14.13 -8.89 15.12
CA VAL A 170 -14.33 -10.30 15.42
C VAL A 170 -13.65 -10.68 16.74
N LEU A 171 -12.41 -10.24 16.99
CA LEU A 171 -11.69 -10.49 18.25
C LEU A 171 -12.40 -9.90 19.46
N ARG A 172 -13.01 -8.73 19.32
CA ARG A 172 -13.77 -8.10 20.40
C ARG A 172 -14.98 -8.94 20.83
N HIS A 173 -15.64 -9.59 19.88
CA HIS A 173 -16.87 -10.35 20.12
C HIS A 173 -16.64 -11.87 20.23
N SER A 174 -15.54 -12.39 19.69
CA SER A 174 -15.23 -13.82 19.66
C SER A 174 -13.72 -14.07 19.73
N PRO A 175 -13.08 -13.85 20.88
CA PRO A 175 -11.63 -13.99 21.02
C PRO A 175 -11.13 -15.42 20.77
N LEU A 176 -12.00 -16.42 20.87
CA LEU A 176 -11.68 -17.83 20.59
C LEU A 176 -11.27 -18.10 19.13
N ILE A 177 -11.45 -17.13 18.22
CA ILE A 177 -10.97 -17.24 16.84
C ILE A 177 -9.43 -17.32 16.74
N LEU A 178 -8.71 -16.93 17.80
CA LEU A 178 -7.24 -17.05 17.90
C LEU A 178 -6.73 -18.48 18.14
N ARG A 179 -7.58 -19.49 18.07
CA ARG A 179 -7.15 -20.88 18.23
C ARG A 179 -6.15 -21.26 17.13
N ARG A 180 -5.14 -22.06 17.52
CA ARG A 180 -4.09 -22.56 16.60
C ARG A 180 -4.68 -23.25 15.37
N THR A 181 -5.77 -23.98 15.52
CA THR A 181 -6.48 -24.66 14.42
C THR A 181 -6.98 -23.69 13.34
N VAL A 182 -7.45 -22.51 13.73
CA VAL A 182 -7.91 -21.48 12.78
C VAL A 182 -6.74 -20.94 11.98
N LEU A 183 -5.64 -20.60 12.61
CA LEU A 183 -4.45 -20.05 11.93
C LEU A 183 -3.84 -21.08 10.96
N SER A 184 -3.71 -22.35 11.34
CA SER A 184 -3.22 -23.39 10.44
C SER A 184 -4.15 -23.61 9.25
N THR A 185 -5.46 -23.60 9.44
CA THR A 185 -6.43 -23.69 8.34
C THR A 185 -6.28 -22.54 7.35
N VAL A 186 -6.10 -21.30 7.84
CA VAL A 186 -5.92 -20.12 7.00
C VAL A 186 -4.62 -20.21 6.21
N LEU A 187 -3.52 -20.58 6.86
CA LEU A 187 -2.22 -20.74 6.19
C LEU A 187 -2.27 -21.81 5.10
N ASN A 188 -2.92 -22.95 5.37
CA ASN A 188 -3.11 -24.01 4.39
C ASN A 188 -3.94 -23.53 3.17
N HIS A 189 -5.00 -22.77 3.42
CA HIS A 189 -5.83 -22.20 2.36
C HIS A 189 -5.05 -21.21 1.48
N LEU A 190 -4.29 -20.30 2.11
CA LEU A 190 -3.43 -19.36 1.39
C LEU A 190 -2.33 -20.07 0.59
N SER A 191 -1.72 -21.11 1.15
CA SER A 191 -0.72 -21.91 0.47
C SER A 191 -1.30 -22.59 -0.79
N ARG A 192 -2.51 -23.14 -0.71
CA ARG A 192 -3.21 -23.71 -1.88
C ARG A 192 -3.52 -22.64 -2.94
N THR A 193 -4.03 -21.49 -2.51
CA THR A 193 -4.32 -20.36 -3.41
C THR A 193 -3.06 -19.88 -4.12
N TYR A 194 -1.94 -19.77 -3.39
CA TYR A 194 -0.66 -19.39 -3.96
C TYR A 194 -0.16 -20.39 -4.99
N ARG A 195 -0.18 -21.70 -4.68
CA ARG A 195 0.21 -22.76 -5.62
C ARG A 195 -0.61 -22.71 -6.90
N ASN A 196 -1.94 -22.56 -6.78
CA ASN A 196 -2.81 -22.46 -7.94
C ASN A 196 -2.49 -21.22 -8.81
N MET A 197 -2.10 -20.11 -8.22
CA MET A 197 -1.67 -18.92 -8.97
C MET A 197 -0.31 -19.10 -9.66
N VAL A 198 0.63 -19.80 -9.02
CA VAL A 198 1.98 -20.05 -9.59
C VAL A 198 1.96 -21.09 -10.71
N LEU A 199 1.05 -22.05 -10.64
CA LEU A 199 0.91 -23.09 -11.69
C LEU A 199 0.18 -22.61 -12.97
N VAL A 200 -0.40 -21.40 -12.93
CA VAL A 200 -1.09 -20.78 -14.09
C VAL A 200 -0.14 -19.87 -14.90
N TYR A 201 1.10 -19.67 -14.45
CA TYR A 201 2.15 -18.94 -15.15
C TYR A 201 3.32 -19.87 -15.45
#